data_35e3bb1fda11fba80d0c7e541588dcd3
#
_entry.id   35e3bb1fda11fba80d0c7e541588dcd3
#
_cell.length_a   1.000
_cell.length_b   1.000
_cell.length_c   1.000
_cell.angle_alpha   90.00
_cell.angle_beta   90.00
_cell.angle_gamma   90.00
#
_symmetry.space_group_name_H-M   'P 1'
#
loop_
_entity.id
_entity.type
_entity.pdbx_description
1 polymer ?
#
loop_
_entity_poly.entity_id
_entity_poly.type
_entity_poly.pdbx_seq_one_letter_code
_entity_poly.pdbx_strand_id
1 'polypeptide(L)'
;MKISETKNRIIETASFLFYKNGYNATGINEIIAEAGIAKATLYNHFKSKEALCLAYLQFKNTTFIKGIEVYTRSKPKGKDQILAIFDFLGIFFQNKDFNGCWCIKTVSEIPKDNEVIRSEIQLQKNNFIDLISKLIMDNLDHFSEKEVTSLARQIYLLYESAVGESHLHQADWPIKETKNLCSQIIN
;
A
#
# COMPACT_ATOMS: atom_id res chain seq x y z
N MET A 1 14.91 -2.52 17.85
CA MET A 1 14.22 -3.31 18.92
C MET A 1 13.52 -4.48 18.23
N LYS A 2 13.87 -5.73 18.54
CA LYS A 2 13.17 -6.90 17.98
C LYS A 2 11.71 -6.85 18.46
N ILE A 3 10.78 -6.73 17.52
CA ILE A 3 9.35 -6.91 17.81
C ILE A 3 9.16 -8.33 18.32
N SER A 4 8.40 -8.53 19.40
CA SER A 4 8.16 -9.88 19.92
C SER A 4 7.43 -10.73 18.88
N GLU A 5 7.71 -12.01 18.81
CA GLU A 5 7.08 -12.95 17.88
C GLU A 5 5.54 -12.94 18.00
N THR A 6 5.05 -12.82 19.22
CA THR A 6 3.61 -12.68 19.50
C THR A 6 3.03 -11.40 18.90
N LYS A 7 3.75 -10.25 19.00
CA LYS A 7 3.29 -8.98 18.42
C LYS A 7 3.21 -9.05 16.91
N ASN A 8 4.19 -9.69 16.26
CA ASN A 8 4.16 -9.90 14.81
C ASN A 8 2.96 -10.74 14.40
N ARG A 9 2.72 -11.87 15.06
CA ARG A 9 1.56 -12.72 14.78
C ARG A 9 0.24 -11.98 14.90
N ILE A 10 0.08 -11.11 15.91
CA ILE A 10 -1.12 -10.28 16.07
C ILE A 10 -1.26 -9.32 14.87
N ILE A 11 -0.18 -8.65 14.46
CA ILE A 11 -0.19 -7.72 13.32
C ILE A 11 -0.54 -8.45 12.02
N GLU A 12 0.08 -9.59 11.75
CA GLU A 12 -0.16 -10.39 10.54
C GLU A 12 -1.60 -10.89 10.47
N THR A 13 -2.13 -11.41 11.58
CA THR A 13 -3.54 -11.84 11.68
C THR A 13 -4.50 -10.67 11.47
N ALA A 14 -4.27 -9.55 12.15
CA ALA A 14 -5.07 -8.35 11.98
C ALA A 14 -4.98 -7.80 10.54
N SER A 15 -3.78 -7.84 9.95
CA SER A 15 -3.54 -7.42 8.57
C SER A 15 -4.34 -8.23 7.56
N PHE A 16 -4.37 -9.55 7.74
CA PHE A 16 -5.19 -10.43 6.91
C PHE A 16 -6.68 -10.12 7.05
N LEU A 17 -7.18 -10.05 8.28
CA LEU A 17 -8.61 -9.84 8.55
C LEU A 17 -9.09 -8.45 8.14
N PHE A 18 -8.36 -7.38 8.48
CA PHE A 18 -8.71 -6.01 8.05
C PHE A 18 -8.68 -5.85 6.55
N TYR A 19 -7.72 -6.46 5.87
CA TYR A 19 -7.63 -6.37 4.42
C TYR A 19 -8.75 -7.16 3.73
N LYS A 20 -9.06 -8.35 4.23
CA LYS A 20 -10.10 -9.22 3.68
C LYS A 20 -11.51 -8.70 3.97
N ASN A 21 -11.82 -8.47 5.23
CA ASN A 21 -13.18 -8.20 5.70
C ASN A 21 -13.50 -6.70 5.83
N GLY A 22 -12.47 -5.84 5.95
CA GLY A 22 -12.60 -4.41 6.26
C GLY A 22 -12.35 -4.12 7.75
N TYR A 23 -12.10 -2.85 8.03
CA TYR A 23 -11.81 -2.39 9.40
C TYR A 23 -13.04 -2.53 10.30
N ASN A 24 -14.21 -2.07 9.85
CA ASN A 24 -15.42 -2.08 10.69
C ASN A 24 -15.93 -3.49 10.96
N ALA A 25 -15.95 -4.35 9.96
CA ALA A 25 -16.48 -5.72 10.06
C ALA A 25 -15.58 -6.64 10.90
N THR A 26 -14.28 -6.37 11.00
CA THR A 26 -13.34 -7.19 11.78
C THR A 26 -13.44 -6.87 13.28
N GLY A 27 -13.85 -7.83 14.09
CA GLY A 27 -13.94 -7.71 15.55
C GLY A 27 -12.60 -8.01 16.26
N ILE A 28 -12.34 -7.37 17.41
CA ILE A 28 -11.16 -7.67 18.25
C ILE A 28 -11.17 -9.14 18.72
N ASN A 29 -12.35 -9.68 19.06
CA ASN A 29 -12.45 -11.07 19.51
C ASN A 29 -12.15 -12.07 18.38
N GLU A 30 -12.47 -11.73 17.12
CA GLU A 30 -12.11 -12.51 15.94
C GLU A 30 -10.59 -12.55 15.77
N ILE A 31 -9.91 -11.39 15.89
CA ILE A 31 -8.44 -11.31 15.82
C ILE A 31 -7.80 -12.14 16.94
N ILE A 32 -8.33 -12.07 18.17
CA ILE A 32 -7.85 -12.86 19.31
C ILE A 32 -7.94 -14.36 19.04
N ALA A 33 -9.10 -14.79 18.54
CA ALA A 33 -9.35 -16.20 18.23
C ALA A 33 -8.43 -16.71 17.11
N GLU A 34 -8.34 -15.97 16.00
CA GLU A 34 -7.54 -16.33 14.84
C GLU A 34 -6.03 -16.30 15.15
N ALA A 35 -5.57 -15.32 15.96
CA ALA A 35 -4.18 -15.26 16.40
C ALA A 35 -3.83 -16.32 17.46
N GLY A 36 -4.79 -17.05 18.02
CA GLY A 36 -4.58 -18.05 19.06
C GLY A 36 -3.97 -17.49 20.33
N ILE A 37 -4.46 -16.34 20.82
CA ILE A 37 -3.92 -15.64 21.99
C ILE A 37 -5.00 -15.36 23.03
N ALA A 38 -4.59 -15.09 24.29
CA ALA A 38 -5.50 -14.58 25.31
C ALA A 38 -5.83 -13.08 25.07
N LYS A 39 -7.02 -12.64 25.45
CA LYS A 39 -7.46 -11.24 25.38
C LYS A 39 -6.48 -10.28 26.06
N ALA A 40 -5.98 -10.64 27.24
CA ALA A 40 -4.98 -9.85 27.96
C ALA A 40 -3.67 -9.67 27.15
N THR A 41 -3.26 -10.69 26.39
CA THR A 41 -2.08 -10.63 25.55
C THR A 41 -2.23 -9.58 24.45
N LEU A 42 -3.39 -9.52 23.77
CA LEU A 42 -3.65 -8.48 22.78
C LEU A 42 -3.55 -7.08 23.39
N TYR A 43 -4.23 -6.83 24.51
CA TYR A 43 -4.26 -5.51 25.14
C TYR A 43 -2.93 -5.09 25.80
N ASN A 44 -2.06 -6.04 26.10
CA ASN A 44 -0.68 -5.73 26.51
C ASN A 44 0.14 -5.14 25.33
N HIS A 45 -0.15 -5.53 24.09
CA HIS A 45 0.54 -5.04 22.89
C HIS A 45 -0.16 -3.83 22.24
N PHE A 46 -1.49 -3.83 22.22
CA PHE A 46 -2.31 -2.83 21.52
C PHE A 46 -3.46 -2.35 22.42
N LYS A 47 -3.45 -1.07 22.75
CA LYS A 47 -4.44 -0.49 23.69
C LYS A 47 -5.84 -0.36 23.09
N SER A 48 -5.96 -0.37 21.77
CA SER A 48 -7.24 -0.21 21.05
C SER A 48 -7.20 -0.90 19.70
N LYS A 49 -8.36 -1.09 19.08
CA LYS A 49 -8.49 -1.52 17.66
C LYS A 49 -7.83 -0.52 16.72
N GLU A 50 -7.89 0.76 17.03
CA GLU A 50 -7.24 1.82 16.29
C GLU A 50 -5.71 1.68 16.30
N ALA A 51 -5.11 1.45 17.49
CA ALA A 51 -3.67 1.21 17.60
C ALA A 51 -3.22 -0.03 16.79
N LEU A 52 -4.05 -1.06 16.76
CA LEU A 52 -3.80 -2.24 15.93
C LEU A 52 -3.98 -1.95 14.44
N CYS A 53 -4.94 -1.11 14.06
CA CYS A 53 -5.13 -0.66 12.68
C CYS A 53 -3.92 0.14 12.19
N LEU A 54 -3.37 1.04 13.00
CA LEU A 54 -2.13 1.74 12.66
C LEU A 54 -0.96 0.78 12.41
N ALA A 55 -0.80 -0.23 13.28
CA ALA A 55 0.25 -1.24 13.11
C ALA A 55 0.04 -2.07 11.81
N TYR A 56 -1.20 -2.39 11.48
CA TYR A 56 -1.57 -3.01 10.20
C TYR A 56 -1.17 -2.15 9.00
N LEU A 57 -1.56 -0.86 9.00
CA LEU A 57 -1.23 0.06 7.92
C LEU A 57 0.29 0.18 7.74
N GLN A 58 1.03 0.34 8.83
CA GLN A 58 2.50 0.41 8.82
C GLN A 58 3.15 -0.87 8.30
N PHE A 59 2.64 -2.03 8.70
CA PHE A 59 3.10 -3.33 8.22
C PHE A 59 2.90 -3.49 6.71
N LYS A 60 1.69 -3.17 6.21
CA LYS A 60 1.38 -3.21 4.77
C LYS A 60 2.26 -2.25 3.98
N ASN A 61 2.39 -1.01 4.43
CA ASN A 61 3.21 -0.01 3.75
C ASN A 61 4.68 -0.40 3.70
N THR A 62 5.25 -0.84 4.83
CA THR A 62 6.67 -1.25 4.90
C THR A 62 6.95 -2.41 3.93
N THR A 63 6.07 -3.41 3.92
CA THR A 63 6.18 -4.57 3.03
C THR A 63 6.05 -4.15 1.55
N PHE A 64 5.09 -3.28 1.25
CA PHE A 64 4.85 -2.77 -0.10
C PHE A 64 6.04 -1.95 -0.62
N ILE A 65 6.48 -0.93 0.13
CA ILE A 65 7.59 -0.05 -0.29
C ILE A 65 8.87 -0.86 -0.50
N LYS A 66 9.20 -1.76 0.43
CA LYS A 66 10.36 -2.63 0.28
C LYS A 66 10.25 -3.54 -0.95
N GLY A 67 9.08 -4.13 -1.17
CA GLY A 67 8.85 -5.02 -2.31
C GLY A 67 8.98 -4.30 -3.65
N ILE A 68 8.35 -3.14 -3.80
CA ILE A 68 8.38 -2.35 -5.03
C ILE A 68 9.78 -1.78 -5.31
N GLU A 69 10.53 -1.35 -4.29
CA GLU A 69 11.91 -0.90 -4.44
C GLU A 69 12.83 -2.03 -4.94
N VAL A 70 12.73 -3.22 -4.37
CA VAL A 70 13.52 -4.38 -4.81
C VAL A 70 13.17 -4.76 -6.24
N TYR A 71 11.88 -4.78 -6.56
CA TYR A 71 11.40 -5.16 -7.89
C TYR A 71 11.83 -4.14 -8.96
N THR A 72 11.63 -2.85 -8.74
CA THR A 72 12.01 -1.80 -9.70
C THR A 72 13.51 -1.77 -9.95
N ARG A 73 14.33 -1.89 -8.90
CA ARG A 73 15.80 -1.95 -9.01
C ARG A 73 16.31 -3.20 -9.76
N SER A 74 15.52 -4.25 -9.87
CA SER A 74 15.86 -5.44 -10.65
C SER A 74 15.72 -5.24 -12.17
N LYS A 75 15.14 -4.13 -12.61
CA LYS A 75 14.94 -3.80 -14.02
C LYS A 75 16.07 -2.95 -14.57
N PRO A 76 16.28 -2.95 -15.92
CA PRO A 76 17.23 -2.03 -16.55
C PRO A 76 16.97 -0.58 -16.16
N LYS A 77 18.03 0.21 -16.02
CA LYS A 77 17.91 1.65 -15.76
C LYS A 77 17.14 2.36 -16.88
N GLY A 78 16.51 3.47 -16.54
CA GLY A 78 15.69 4.25 -17.44
C GLY A 78 14.20 4.01 -17.23
N LYS A 79 13.41 4.17 -18.28
CA LYS A 79 11.94 4.05 -18.21
C LYS A 79 11.46 2.72 -17.66
N ASP A 80 12.21 1.63 -17.87
CA ASP A 80 11.84 0.30 -17.41
C ASP A 80 11.69 0.24 -15.88
N GLN A 81 12.54 0.93 -15.11
CA GLN A 81 12.43 0.99 -13.67
C GLN A 81 11.17 1.74 -13.22
N ILE A 82 10.78 2.79 -13.93
CA ILE A 82 9.57 3.56 -13.60
C ILE A 82 8.33 2.73 -13.96
N LEU A 83 8.29 2.15 -15.15
CA LEU A 83 7.15 1.33 -15.60
C LEU A 83 6.98 0.04 -14.79
N ALA A 84 8.05 -0.45 -14.17
CA ALA A 84 8.03 -1.64 -13.32
C ALA A 84 7.11 -1.51 -12.09
N ILE A 85 6.74 -0.31 -11.68
CA ILE A 85 5.74 -0.14 -10.60
C ILE A 85 4.38 -0.77 -11.00
N PHE A 86 3.99 -0.65 -12.27
CA PHE A 86 2.76 -1.27 -12.79
C PHE A 86 2.91 -2.77 -12.98
N ASP A 87 4.11 -3.26 -13.36
CA ASP A 87 4.37 -4.69 -13.43
C ASP A 87 4.31 -5.34 -12.04
N PHE A 88 4.81 -4.64 -11.03
CA PHE A 88 4.69 -5.05 -9.63
C PHE A 88 3.22 -5.11 -9.18
N LEU A 89 2.39 -4.14 -9.59
CA LEU A 89 0.95 -4.19 -9.35
C LEU A 89 0.31 -5.40 -10.04
N GLY A 90 0.75 -5.74 -11.26
CA GLY A 90 0.29 -6.92 -11.98
C GLY A 90 0.54 -8.23 -11.21
N ILE A 91 1.70 -8.34 -10.53
CA ILE A 91 1.99 -9.48 -9.65
C ILE A 91 1.03 -9.51 -8.45
N PHE A 92 0.77 -8.34 -7.85
CA PHE A 92 -0.20 -8.23 -6.75
C PHE A 92 -1.61 -8.62 -7.19
N PHE A 93 -2.04 -8.18 -8.37
CA PHE A 93 -3.35 -8.48 -8.94
C PHE A 93 -3.58 -9.98 -9.13
N GLN A 94 -2.52 -10.73 -9.48
CA GLN A 94 -2.61 -12.18 -9.66
C GLN A 94 -2.76 -12.96 -8.34
N ASN A 95 -2.52 -12.30 -7.20
CA ASN A 95 -2.71 -12.92 -5.89
C ASN A 95 -4.21 -13.08 -5.61
N LYS A 96 -4.62 -14.27 -5.17
CA LYS A 96 -6.02 -14.59 -4.80
C LYS A 96 -6.59 -13.67 -3.73
N ASP A 97 -5.71 -13.10 -2.88
CA ASP A 97 -6.08 -12.20 -1.80
C ASP A 97 -6.06 -10.72 -2.22
N PHE A 98 -5.88 -10.42 -3.52
CA PHE A 98 -5.95 -9.04 -4.00
C PHE A 98 -7.34 -8.46 -3.76
N ASN A 99 -7.39 -7.40 -2.95
CA ASN A 99 -8.64 -6.76 -2.51
C ASN A 99 -8.54 -5.22 -2.61
N GLY A 100 -7.87 -4.72 -3.65
CA GLY A 100 -7.72 -3.30 -3.91
C GLY A 100 -6.74 -2.60 -2.95
N CYS A 101 -6.91 -1.28 -2.83
CA CYS A 101 -6.06 -0.45 -1.98
C CYS A 101 -6.48 -0.51 -0.51
N TRP A 102 -5.61 -1.05 0.35
CA TRP A 102 -5.87 -1.13 1.81
C TRP A 102 -6.06 0.24 2.47
N CYS A 103 -5.39 1.28 1.99
CA CYS A 103 -5.52 2.64 2.50
C CYS A 103 -6.92 3.22 2.21
N ILE A 104 -7.36 3.13 0.95
CA ILE A 104 -8.67 3.64 0.51
C ILE A 104 -9.79 2.86 1.21
N LYS A 105 -9.65 1.55 1.32
CA LYS A 105 -10.58 0.69 2.03
C LYS A 105 -10.72 1.11 3.51
N THR A 106 -9.60 1.32 4.19
CA THR A 106 -9.60 1.74 5.60
C THR A 106 -10.18 3.15 5.77
N VAL A 107 -9.76 4.13 4.94
CA VAL A 107 -10.23 5.52 5.09
C VAL A 107 -11.71 5.69 4.77
N SER A 108 -12.30 4.82 3.95
CA SER A 108 -13.75 4.83 3.67
C SER A 108 -14.61 4.31 4.82
N GLU A 109 -14.02 3.55 5.73
CA GLU A 109 -14.72 2.93 6.85
C GLU A 109 -14.56 3.66 8.18
N ILE A 110 -13.62 4.58 8.31
CA ILE A 110 -13.42 5.36 9.53
C ILE A 110 -14.26 6.64 9.55
N PRO A 111 -14.59 7.18 10.74
CA PRO A 111 -15.22 8.50 10.87
C PRO A 111 -14.38 9.59 10.19
N LYS A 112 -15.05 10.64 9.68
CA LYS A 112 -14.37 11.74 8.96
C LYS A 112 -13.39 12.51 9.85
N ASP A 113 -13.63 12.56 11.13
CA ASP A 113 -12.84 13.22 12.16
C ASP A 113 -11.76 12.33 12.79
N ASN A 114 -11.61 11.10 12.33
CA ASN A 114 -10.48 10.26 12.76
C ASN A 114 -9.17 10.71 12.10
N GLU A 115 -8.58 11.74 12.70
CA GLU A 115 -7.32 12.35 12.25
C GLU A 115 -6.13 11.39 12.33
N VAL A 116 -6.13 10.48 13.31
CA VAL A 116 -4.99 9.59 13.59
C VAL A 116 -4.76 8.60 12.44
N ILE A 117 -5.80 7.84 12.07
CA ILE A 117 -5.69 6.89 10.94
C ILE A 117 -5.53 7.63 9.61
N ARG A 118 -6.25 8.75 9.43
CA ARG A 118 -6.17 9.54 8.20
C ARG A 118 -4.76 10.09 7.95
N SER A 119 -4.14 10.66 8.97
CA SER A 119 -2.76 11.19 8.86
C SER A 119 -1.74 10.10 8.56
N GLU A 120 -1.88 8.91 9.16
CA GLU A 120 -1.03 7.76 8.83
C GLU A 120 -1.19 7.35 7.35
N ILE A 121 -2.42 7.30 6.86
CA ILE A 121 -2.69 6.97 5.44
C ILE A 121 -2.08 8.02 4.50
N GLN A 122 -2.25 9.31 4.82
CA GLN A 122 -1.67 10.41 4.04
C GLN A 122 -0.14 10.32 4.00
N LEU A 123 0.50 10.03 5.14
CA LEU A 123 1.94 9.82 5.23
C LEU A 123 2.39 8.67 4.31
N GLN A 124 1.69 7.54 4.33
CA GLN A 124 2.00 6.39 3.48
C GLN A 124 1.86 6.70 1.99
N LYS A 125 0.84 7.46 1.61
CA LYS A 125 0.62 7.89 0.23
C LYS A 125 1.72 8.86 -0.24
N ASN A 126 2.14 9.79 0.63
CA ASN A 126 3.27 10.69 0.35
C ASN A 126 4.57 9.90 0.20
N ASN A 127 4.85 8.92 1.06
CA ASN A 127 6.03 8.07 0.93
C ASN A 127 6.09 7.34 -0.42
N PHE A 128 4.95 6.94 -0.97
CA PHE A 128 4.90 6.33 -2.29
C PHE A 128 5.14 7.34 -3.42
N ILE A 129 4.60 8.57 -3.31
CA ILE A 129 4.90 9.67 -4.24
C ILE A 129 6.39 10.01 -4.22
N ASP A 130 7.01 10.05 -3.03
CA ASP A 130 8.45 10.31 -2.87
C ASP A 130 9.30 9.21 -3.51
N LEU A 131 8.88 7.94 -3.38
CA LEU A 131 9.54 6.82 -4.07
C LEU A 131 9.45 6.98 -5.59
N ILE A 132 8.30 7.36 -6.13
CA ILE A 132 8.13 7.62 -7.58
C ILE A 132 9.01 8.79 -8.00
N SER A 133 9.03 9.89 -7.24
CA SER A 133 9.91 11.04 -7.50
C SER A 133 11.36 10.63 -7.59
N LYS A 134 11.81 9.80 -6.64
CA LYS A 134 13.17 9.26 -6.65
C LYS A 134 13.45 8.39 -7.87
N LEU A 135 12.51 7.51 -8.25
CA LEU A 135 12.66 6.69 -9.45
C LEU A 135 12.79 7.55 -10.71
N ILE A 136 12.05 8.66 -10.80
CA ILE A 136 12.16 9.59 -11.93
C ILE A 136 13.55 10.24 -11.94
N MET A 137 14.00 10.81 -10.81
CA MET A 137 15.31 11.47 -10.71
C MET A 137 16.48 10.52 -10.98
N ASP A 138 16.39 9.28 -10.53
CA ASP A 138 17.46 8.27 -10.69
C ASP A 138 17.56 7.74 -12.13
N ASN A 139 16.54 7.96 -12.98
CA ASN A 139 16.41 7.32 -14.29
C ASN A 139 16.19 8.29 -15.46
N LEU A 140 15.81 9.54 -15.22
CA LEU A 140 15.52 10.54 -16.26
C LEU A 140 16.14 11.88 -15.89
N ASP A 141 17.02 12.42 -16.74
CA ASP A 141 17.87 13.61 -16.46
C ASP A 141 17.33 14.90 -17.08
N HIS A 142 16.22 14.84 -17.82
CA HIS A 142 15.68 15.96 -18.58
C HIS A 142 14.51 16.69 -17.91
N PHE A 143 14.17 16.32 -16.66
CA PHE A 143 13.10 16.97 -15.88
C PHE A 143 13.67 17.86 -14.75
N SER A 144 13.14 19.08 -14.62
CA SER A 144 13.37 19.93 -13.45
C SER A 144 12.68 19.37 -12.20
N GLU A 145 13.09 19.79 -11.00
CA GLU A 145 12.46 19.37 -9.74
C GLU A 145 10.94 19.59 -9.70
N LYS A 146 10.47 20.72 -10.28
CA LYS A 146 9.03 21.02 -10.36
C LYS A 146 8.30 20.05 -11.28
N GLU A 147 8.90 19.69 -12.40
CA GLU A 147 8.35 18.72 -13.34
C GLU A 147 8.35 17.32 -12.74
N VAL A 148 9.42 16.91 -12.04
CA VAL A 148 9.49 15.64 -11.30
C VAL A 148 8.35 15.54 -10.29
N THR A 149 8.11 16.59 -9.50
CA THR A 149 7.02 16.60 -8.51
C THR A 149 5.66 16.44 -9.17
N SER A 150 5.43 17.13 -10.28
CA SER A 150 4.17 17.02 -11.03
C SER A 150 4.00 15.62 -11.65
N LEU A 151 5.05 15.13 -12.30
CA LEU A 151 5.06 13.83 -12.97
C LEU A 151 4.86 12.68 -11.96
N ALA A 152 5.52 12.74 -10.80
CA ALA A 152 5.34 11.75 -9.74
C ALA A 152 3.89 11.67 -9.25
N ARG A 153 3.23 12.82 -9.10
CA ARG A 153 1.79 12.86 -8.74
C ARG A 153 0.90 12.30 -9.84
N GLN A 154 1.20 12.56 -11.11
CA GLN A 154 0.46 11.99 -12.24
C GLN A 154 0.61 10.46 -12.28
N ILE A 155 1.83 9.95 -12.14
CA ILE A 155 2.10 8.50 -12.10
C ILE A 155 1.42 7.86 -10.89
N TYR A 156 1.47 8.51 -9.72
CA TYR A 156 0.76 8.05 -8.53
C TYR A 156 -0.76 7.94 -8.77
N LEU A 157 -1.38 8.94 -9.39
CA LEU A 157 -2.82 8.92 -9.71
C LEU A 157 -3.17 7.81 -10.71
N LEU A 158 -2.32 7.59 -11.73
CA LEU A 158 -2.48 6.46 -12.65
C LEU A 158 -2.38 5.12 -11.92
N TYR A 159 -1.43 4.98 -10.99
CA TYR A 159 -1.27 3.77 -10.18
C TYR A 159 -2.49 3.50 -9.28
N GLU A 160 -2.98 4.52 -8.56
CA GLU A 160 -4.16 4.36 -7.69
C GLU A 160 -5.42 4.03 -8.50
N SER A 161 -5.58 4.64 -9.68
CA SER A 161 -6.65 4.28 -10.63
C SER A 161 -6.53 2.82 -11.06
N ALA A 162 -5.32 2.37 -11.45
CA ALA A 162 -5.07 0.98 -11.81
C ALA A 162 -5.46 0.00 -10.70
N VAL A 163 -5.11 0.31 -9.44
CA VAL A 163 -5.46 -0.53 -8.28
C VAL A 163 -6.97 -0.62 -8.11
N GLY A 164 -7.67 0.53 -8.14
CA GLY A 164 -9.11 0.59 -7.93
C GLY A 164 -9.89 -0.10 -9.04
N GLU A 165 -9.60 0.25 -10.29
CA GLU A 165 -10.29 -0.26 -11.45
C GLU A 165 -10.02 -1.75 -11.70
N SER A 166 -8.78 -2.23 -11.45
CA SER A 166 -8.50 -3.68 -11.54
C SER A 166 -9.29 -4.48 -10.52
N HIS A 167 -9.44 -3.93 -9.30
CA HIS A 167 -10.24 -4.55 -8.26
C HIS A 167 -11.73 -4.55 -8.62
N LEU A 168 -12.26 -3.43 -9.14
CA LEU A 168 -13.66 -3.29 -9.55
C LEU A 168 -14.02 -4.25 -10.69
N HIS A 169 -13.19 -4.26 -11.75
CA HIS A 169 -13.45 -5.03 -12.96
C HIS A 169 -12.98 -6.48 -12.90
N GLN A 170 -12.24 -6.86 -11.85
CA GLN A 170 -11.61 -8.18 -11.73
C GLN A 170 -10.81 -8.55 -13.00
N ALA A 171 -10.11 -7.56 -13.56
CA ALA A 171 -9.38 -7.64 -14.82
C ALA A 171 -8.08 -6.83 -14.78
N ASP A 172 -7.11 -7.19 -15.59
CA ASP A 172 -5.79 -6.56 -15.63
C ASP A 172 -5.65 -5.41 -16.65
N TRP A 173 -6.67 -5.17 -17.45
CA TRP A 173 -6.63 -4.11 -18.47
C TRP A 173 -6.37 -2.71 -17.88
N PRO A 174 -6.87 -2.33 -16.67
CA PRO A 174 -6.56 -1.02 -16.11
C PRO A 174 -5.07 -0.84 -15.82
N ILE A 175 -4.39 -1.91 -15.39
CA ILE A 175 -2.94 -1.90 -15.15
C ILE A 175 -2.19 -1.68 -16.47
N LYS A 176 -2.61 -2.36 -17.53
CA LYS A 176 -1.99 -2.25 -18.86
C LYS A 176 -2.16 -0.86 -19.46
N GLU A 177 -3.39 -0.32 -19.40
CA GLU A 177 -3.68 1.01 -19.95
C GLU A 177 -2.99 2.13 -19.18
N THR A 178 -2.99 2.08 -17.84
CA THR A 178 -2.28 3.09 -17.04
C THR A 178 -0.77 3.01 -17.20
N LYS A 179 -0.19 1.81 -17.38
CA LYS A 179 1.23 1.63 -17.75
C LYS A 179 1.54 2.27 -19.11
N ASN A 180 0.66 2.07 -20.09
CA ASN A 180 0.80 2.69 -21.42
C ASN A 180 0.76 4.22 -21.34
N LEU A 181 -0.19 4.78 -20.59
CA LEU A 181 -0.27 6.23 -20.36
C LEU A 181 0.99 6.75 -19.62
N CYS A 182 1.46 6.02 -18.60
CA CYS A 182 2.71 6.37 -17.91
C CYS A 182 3.89 6.41 -18.92
N SER A 183 3.99 5.42 -19.81
CA SER A 183 5.03 5.38 -20.85
C SER A 183 5.00 6.61 -21.79
N GLN A 184 3.84 7.19 -22.03
CA GLN A 184 3.69 8.38 -22.87
C GLN A 184 4.14 9.66 -22.18
N ILE A 185 3.84 9.80 -20.88
CA ILE A 185 4.16 11.02 -20.12
C ILE A 185 5.60 11.10 -19.62
N ILE A 186 6.35 10.00 -19.64
CA ILE A 186 7.79 9.95 -19.28
C ILE A 186 8.72 9.98 -20.51
N ASN A 187 8.20 10.27 -21.68
CA ASN A 187 8.96 10.39 -22.94
C ASN A 187 9.63 11.74 -23.10
#